data_9b032ec0c2069bb62c6130d79f9a0624
#
_entry.id   9b032ec0c2069bb62c6130d79f9a0624
#
_cell.length_a   1.000
_cell.length_b   1.000
_cell.length_c   1.000
_cell.angle_alpha   90.00
_cell.angle_beta   90.00
_cell.angle_gamma   90.00
#
_symmetry.space_group_name_H-M   'P 1'
#
loop_
_entity.id
_entity.type
_entity.pdbx_description
1 polymer ?
#
loop_
_entity_poly.entity_id
_entity_poly.type
_entity_poly.pdbx_seq_one_letter_code
_entity_poly.pdbx_strand_id
1 'polypeptide(L)'
;MGFLLVLLVVPEMGFADSRPDMVVKKIRETSLAILQKAYQNERAFVRAAAARAAGESQDLELIPLLNKATEDVYPTARLFALQGLQKVSRSDALTAARRMTDDTDIWVRSAAVEILGDEGGPEVVVEVRAFLKSYDVPMRMAASSGLVKHGEEKYLEDVLDPLTHPIPDRRYQAIGYLGKIGTQEVLPHLAKLFDHAEPEMVFYSLKAVEGKTTAEMLPKLRELIKRDNASVRYAAALAMGNLREAEPDLIPLCADKDGMVKLSAALALNRMGSSSCQIVFEELLKHPDFGVRSAAARVLGETKIDDRVRLLKMALEDNHSRVRTAAVRAVGMMGGPEAFPILVKLLEDSLEVVRAYAAGNLIHLLR
;
A
#
# COMPACT_ATOMS: atom_id res chain seq x y z
N MET A 1 32.71 13.87 -8.81
CA MET A 1 33.08 13.89 -10.25
C MET A 1 32.92 12.54 -10.97
N GLY A 2 32.59 11.45 -10.30
CA GLY A 2 32.44 10.12 -10.93
C GLY A 2 31.02 9.77 -11.43
N PHE A 3 29.96 10.43 -10.93
CA PHE A 3 28.56 10.09 -11.25
C PHE A 3 27.99 10.76 -12.50
N LEU A 4 28.52 11.91 -12.89
CA LEU A 4 28.07 12.62 -14.12
C LEU A 4 28.37 11.85 -15.40
N LEU A 5 29.38 10.96 -15.38
CA LEU A 5 29.74 10.12 -16.53
C LEU A 5 28.75 8.97 -16.79
N VAL A 6 28.03 8.50 -15.76
CA VAL A 6 27.05 7.41 -15.89
C VAL A 6 25.77 7.87 -16.58
N LEU A 7 25.35 9.12 -16.36
CA LEU A 7 24.14 9.69 -16.97
C LEU A 7 24.27 10.02 -18.47
N LEU A 8 25.51 10.21 -18.98
CA LEU A 8 25.79 10.53 -20.39
C LEU A 8 25.91 9.28 -21.28
N VAL A 9 26.00 8.08 -20.69
CA VAL A 9 26.26 6.83 -21.45
C VAL A 9 25.02 5.96 -21.65
N VAL A 10 23.95 6.19 -20.89
CA VAL A 10 22.72 5.35 -20.93
C VAL A 10 21.85 5.49 -22.20
N PRO A 11 21.78 6.62 -22.91
CA PRO A 11 20.92 6.73 -24.11
C PRO A 11 21.38 6.01 -25.36
N GLU A 12 22.66 5.60 -25.48
CA GLU A 12 23.22 5.11 -26.74
C GLU A 12 23.70 3.64 -26.74
N MET A 13 23.54 2.92 -25.65
CA MET A 13 24.11 1.56 -25.54
C MET A 13 23.09 0.48 -25.94
N GLY A 14 23.31 -0.12 -27.09
CA GLY A 14 22.69 -1.38 -27.46
C GLY A 14 23.14 -2.52 -26.52
N PHE A 15 22.24 -3.45 -26.22
CA PHE A 15 22.37 -4.55 -25.24
C PHE A 15 23.47 -5.62 -25.48
N ALA A 16 24.54 -5.31 -26.20
CA ALA A 16 25.53 -6.29 -26.65
C ALA A 16 26.95 -6.12 -26.08
N ASP A 17 27.21 -5.20 -25.15
CA ASP A 17 28.57 -4.96 -24.62
C ASP A 17 28.63 -5.28 -23.11
N SER A 18 29.73 -5.92 -22.63
CA SER A 18 29.99 -6.28 -21.22
C SER A 18 30.01 -5.11 -20.22
N ARG A 19 30.00 -3.89 -20.70
CA ARG A 19 29.91 -2.64 -19.89
C ARG A 19 28.54 -2.42 -19.23
N PRO A 20 27.38 -2.81 -19.79
CA PRO A 20 26.10 -2.71 -19.08
C PRO A 20 26.07 -3.44 -17.74
N ASP A 21 26.67 -4.62 -17.67
CA ASP A 21 26.66 -5.42 -16.42
C ASP A 21 27.44 -4.75 -15.28
N MET A 22 28.56 -4.06 -15.59
CA MET A 22 29.31 -3.32 -14.58
C MET A 22 28.55 -2.10 -14.05
N VAL A 23 27.81 -1.40 -14.93
CA VAL A 23 26.99 -0.24 -14.53
C VAL A 23 25.81 -0.69 -13.66
N VAL A 24 25.10 -1.73 -14.08
CA VAL A 24 24.01 -2.33 -13.32
C VAL A 24 24.47 -2.79 -11.96
N LYS A 25 25.59 -3.52 -11.88
CA LYS A 25 26.19 -3.96 -10.63
C LYS A 25 26.52 -2.78 -9.71
N LYS A 26 27.10 -1.72 -10.24
CA LYS A 26 27.44 -0.52 -9.48
C LYS A 26 26.22 0.21 -8.93
N ILE A 27 25.15 0.33 -9.73
CA ILE A 27 23.89 0.93 -9.30
C ILE A 27 23.28 0.08 -8.17
N ARG A 28 23.26 -1.24 -8.30
CA ARG A 28 22.77 -2.15 -7.26
C ARG A 28 23.57 -2.01 -5.96
N GLU A 29 24.92 -2.05 -6.00
CA GLU A 29 25.80 -1.84 -4.85
C GLU A 29 25.54 -0.49 -4.17
N THR A 30 25.41 0.58 -4.96
CA THR A 30 25.08 1.92 -4.46
C THR A 30 23.72 1.95 -3.78
N SER A 31 22.72 1.30 -4.37
CA SER A 31 21.35 1.22 -3.80
C SER A 31 21.34 0.46 -2.47
N LEU A 32 22.03 -0.66 -2.38
CA LEU A 32 22.19 -1.40 -1.12
C LEU A 32 22.86 -0.55 -0.03
N ALA A 33 23.93 0.17 -0.38
CA ALA A 33 24.64 1.06 0.56
C ALA A 33 23.74 2.21 1.04
N ILE A 34 22.89 2.78 0.16
CA ILE A 34 21.92 3.82 0.52
C ILE A 34 20.89 3.29 1.52
N LEU A 35 20.33 2.08 1.31
CA LEU A 35 19.38 1.48 2.24
C LEU A 35 20.01 1.20 3.60
N GLN A 36 21.23 0.65 3.62
CA GLN A 36 21.97 0.41 4.86
C GLN A 36 22.22 1.71 5.63
N LYS A 37 22.68 2.77 4.94
CA LYS A 37 22.89 4.11 5.54
C LYS A 37 21.58 4.72 6.03
N ALA A 38 20.50 4.61 5.27
CA ALA A 38 19.18 5.12 5.67
C ALA A 38 18.64 4.39 6.92
N TYR A 39 18.92 3.10 7.07
CA TYR A 39 18.54 2.34 8.26
C TYR A 39 19.39 2.71 9.49
N GLN A 40 20.59 3.24 9.33
CA GLN A 40 21.44 3.74 10.42
C GLN A 40 21.14 5.20 10.82
N ASN A 41 20.15 5.84 10.20
CA ASN A 41 19.81 7.25 10.44
C ASN A 41 19.23 7.46 11.85
N GLU A 42 19.57 8.56 12.48
CA GLU A 42 19.05 8.93 13.81
C GLU A 42 17.53 9.14 13.80
N ARG A 43 16.99 9.65 12.69
CA ARG A 43 15.57 9.91 12.51
C ARG A 43 14.79 8.61 12.27
N ALA A 44 13.92 8.27 13.21
CA ALA A 44 13.14 7.04 13.20
C ALA A 44 12.32 6.84 11.91
N PHE A 45 11.72 7.90 11.37
CA PHE A 45 10.94 7.81 10.14
C PHE A 45 11.79 7.48 8.89
N VAL A 46 13.10 7.83 8.89
CA VAL A 46 14.03 7.45 7.82
C VAL A 46 14.34 5.97 7.90
N ARG A 47 14.58 5.44 9.12
CA ARG A 47 14.77 4.00 9.33
C ARG A 47 13.55 3.19 8.94
N ALA A 48 12.34 3.67 9.29
CA ALA A 48 11.09 3.05 8.88
C ALA A 48 10.92 3.05 7.34
N ALA A 49 11.28 4.16 6.67
CA ALA A 49 11.25 4.22 5.22
C ALA A 49 12.25 3.25 4.57
N ALA A 50 13.45 3.09 5.16
CA ALA A 50 14.44 2.13 4.69
C ALA A 50 13.95 0.67 4.84
N ALA A 51 13.37 0.31 5.99
CA ALA A 51 12.77 -1.00 6.21
C ALA A 51 11.64 -1.28 5.21
N ARG A 52 10.76 -0.30 4.97
CA ARG A 52 9.68 -0.42 4.00
C ARG A 52 10.20 -0.59 2.57
N ALA A 53 11.18 0.24 2.15
CA ALA A 53 11.77 0.18 0.82
C ALA A 53 12.50 -1.16 0.59
N ALA A 54 13.17 -1.68 1.63
CA ALA A 54 13.80 -3.00 1.60
C ALA A 54 12.77 -4.12 1.37
N GLY A 55 11.62 -4.08 2.08
CA GLY A 55 10.54 -5.04 1.88
C GLY A 55 9.86 -4.91 0.50
N GLU A 56 9.65 -3.68 0.01
CA GLU A 56 9.07 -3.41 -1.31
C GLU A 56 10.00 -3.86 -2.45
N SER A 57 11.33 -3.92 -2.23
CA SER A 57 12.27 -4.45 -3.22
C SER A 57 12.15 -5.95 -3.47
N GLN A 58 11.60 -6.71 -2.52
CA GLN A 58 11.48 -8.17 -2.53
C GLN A 58 12.80 -8.92 -2.76
N ASP A 59 13.92 -8.33 -2.35
CA ASP A 59 15.26 -8.88 -2.56
C ASP A 59 15.78 -9.65 -1.33
N LEU A 60 16.24 -10.89 -1.55
CA LEU A 60 16.72 -11.76 -0.49
C LEU A 60 17.96 -11.22 0.24
N GLU A 61 18.81 -10.44 -0.42
CA GLU A 61 19.98 -9.81 0.20
C GLU A 61 19.62 -8.81 1.32
N LEU A 62 18.36 -8.34 1.34
CA LEU A 62 17.86 -7.40 2.34
C LEU A 62 17.22 -8.06 3.57
N ILE A 63 17.13 -9.40 3.61
CA ILE A 63 16.65 -10.14 4.78
C ILE A 63 17.42 -9.77 6.06
N PRO A 64 18.77 -9.68 6.08
CA PRO A 64 19.48 -9.27 7.28
C PRO A 64 19.11 -7.86 7.78
N LEU A 65 18.90 -6.91 6.86
CA LEU A 65 18.45 -5.56 7.21
C LEU A 65 17.04 -5.60 7.80
N LEU A 66 16.11 -6.34 7.19
CA LEU A 66 14.75 -6.49 7.66
C LEU A 66 14.71 -7.18 9.04
N ASN A 67 15.46 -8.26 9.23
CA ASN A 67 15.56 -8.93 10.54
C ASN A 67 16.05 -7.96 11.62
N LYS A 68 17.08 -7.18 11.36
CA LYS A 68 17.56 -6.15 12.29
C LYS A 68 16.49 -5.08 12.55
N ALA A 69 15.74 -4.68 11.54
CA ALA A 69 14.69 -3.67 11.66
C ALA A 69 13.45 -4.15 12.45
N THR A 70 13.26 -5.46 12.64
CA THR A 70 12.24 -5.98 13.57
C THR A 70 12.56 -5.70 15.04
N GLU A 71 13.76 -5.22 15.34
CA GLU A 71 14.25 -4.88 16.70
C GLU A 71 14.39 -3.36 16.89
N ASP A 72 13.97 -2.54 15.91
CA ASP A 72 14.06 -1.07 16.00
C ASP A 72 13.24 -0.54 17.17
N VAL A 73 13.74 0.48 17.84
CA VAL A 73 13.04 1.18 18.93
C VAL A 73 11.72 1.81 18.46
N TYR A 74 11.59 2.12 17.15
CA TYR A 74 10.41 2.73 16.57
C TYR A 74 9.42 1.68 16.04
N PRO A 75 8.20 1.58 16.63
CA PRO A 75 7.25 0.53 16.27
C PRO A 75 6.91 0.46 14.77
N THR A 76 6.82 1.62 14.11
CA THR A 76 6.54 1.66 12.67
C THR A 76 7.65 1.01 11.84
N ALA A 77 8.93 1.14 12.26
CA ALA A 77 10.04 0.46 11.58
C ALA A 77 9.93 -1.05 11.77
N ARG A 78 9.61 -1.51 13.00
CA ARG A 78 9.38 -2.94 13.27
C ARG A 78 8.22 -3.51 12.44
N LEU A 79 7.10 -2.76 12.37
CA LEU A 79 5.94 -3.16 11.58
C LEU A 79 6.28 -3.28 10.09
N PHE A 80 6.97 -2.28 9.52
CA PHE A 80 7.37 -2.33 8.10
C PHE A 80 8.39 -3.42 7.82
N ALA A 81 9.29 -3.70 8.77
CA ALA A 81 10.24 -4.81 8.65
C ALA A 81 9.52 -6.16 8.62
N LEU A 82 8.58 -6.38 9.51
CA LEU A 82 7.78 -7.61 9.57
C LEU A 82 6.96 -7.81 8.28
N GLN A 83 6.26 -6.76 7.80
CA GLN A 83 5.56 -6.77 6.53
C GLN A 83 6.50 -6.94 5.32
N GLY A 84 7.72 -6.42 5.44
CA GLY A 84 8.77 -6.59 4.45
C GLY A 84 9.21 -8.04 4.35
N LEU A 85 9.49 -8.70 5.47
CA LEU A 85 9.83 -10.12 5.53
C LEU A 85 8.73 -10.98 4.91
N GLN A 86 7.45 -10.67 5.16
CA GLN A 86 6.32 -11.38 4.54
C GLN A 86 6.39 -11.38 3.01
N LYS A 87 6.86 -10.28 2.41
CA LYS A 87 6.99 -10.16 0.95
C LYS A 87 8.23 -10.86 0.39
N VAL A 88 9.27 -11.01 1.21
CA VAL A 88 10.61 -11.47 0.76
C VAL A 88 10.81 -12.95 1.06
N SER A 89 10.45 -13.41 2.27
CA SER A 89 10.70 -14.77 2.73
C SER A 89 9.67 -15.22 3.75
N ARG A 90 8.82 -16.15 3.36
CA ARG A 90 7.80 -16.75 4.24
C ARG A 90 8.39 -17.30 5.53
N SER A 91 9.52 -18.00 5.46
CA SER A 91 10.16 -18.61 6.63
C SER A 91 10.68 -17.58 7.62
N ASP A 92 11.31 -16.49 7.13
CA ASP A 92 11.80 -15.41 7.96
C ASP A 92 10.64 -14.61 8.56
N ALA A 93 9.57 -14.39 7.78
CA ALA A 93 8.35 -13.74 8.26
C ALA A 93 7.71 -14.51 9.42
N LEU A 94 7.53 -15.83 9.30
CA LEU A 94 6.97 -16.67 10.35
C LEU A 94 7.86 -16.68 11.61
N THR A 95 9.18 -16.74 11.43
CA THR A 95 10.15 -16.70 12.54
C THR A 95 10.08 -15.37 13.28
N ALA A 96 10.07 -14.25 12.54
CA ALA A 96 9.94 -12.92 13.11
C ALA A 96 8.57 -12.73 13.77
N ALA A 97 7.49 -13.15 13.11
CA ALA A 97 6.13 -13.05 13.64
C ALA A 97 5.97 -13.76 14.97
N ARG A 98 6.45 -15.00 15.14
CA ARG A 98 6.41 -15.71 16.43
C ARG A 98 7.04 -14.90 17.56
N ARG A 99 8.21 -14.28 17.32
CA ARG A 99 8.89 -13.44 18.31
C ARG A 99 8.10 -12.15 18.60
N MET A 100 7.48 -11.57 17.57
CA MET A 100 6.81 -10.27 17.67
C MET A 100 5.37 -10.35 18.18
N THR A 101 4.84 -11.53 18.50
CA THR A 101 3.55 -11.67 19.21
C THR A 101 3.60 -11.09 20.63
N ASP A 102 4.78 -10.93 21.21
CA ASP A 102 5.02 -10.33 22.53
C ASP A 102 5.58 -8.89 22.43
N ASP A 103 5.49 -8.25 21.26
CA ASP A 103 5.98 -6.88 21.07
C ASP A 103 5.28 -5.89 22.02
N THR A 104 5.99 -4.84 22.41
CA THR A 104 5.45 -3.79 23.29
C THR A 104 4.31 -3.00 22.64
N ASP A 105 4.30 -2.89 21.31
CA ASP A 105 3.28 -2.18 20.54
C ASP A 105 2.17 -3.12 20.08
N ILE A 106 0.91 -2.77 20.37
CA ILE A 106 -0.26 -3.61 20.06
C ILE A 106 -0.45 -3.82 18.54
N TRP A 107 -0.09 -2.84 17.72
CA TRP A 107 -0.23 -2.95 16.26
C TRP A 107 0.81 -3.91 15.68
N VAL A 108 2.01 -3.94 16.26
CA VAL A 108 3.05 -4.89 15.90
C VAL A 108 2.63 -6.30 16.31
N ARG A 109 2.12 -6.48 17.55
CA ARG A 109 1.60 -7.79 18.02
C ARG A 109 0.50 -8.32 17.12
N SER A 110 -0.51 -7.49 16.83
CA SER A 110 -1.64 -7.93 15.99
C SER A 110 -1.22 -8.24 14.55
N ALA A 111 -0.28 -7.48 13.97
CA ALA A 111 0.29 -7.77 12.67
C ALA A 111 1.10 -9.08 12.65
N ALA A 112 1.78 -9.40 13.76
CA ALA A 112 2.48 -10.67 13.90
C ALA A 112 1.51 -11.86 13.90
N VAL A 113 0.42 -11.79 14.66
CA VAL A 113 -0.63 -12.83 14.66
C VAL A 113 -1.31 -12.93 13.28
N GLU A 114 -1.54 -11.81 12.61
CA GLU A 114 -2.09 -11.79 11.26
C GLU A 114 -1.18 -12.53 10.27
N ILE A 115 0.13 -12.26 10.29
CA ILE A 115 1.10 -12.94 9.40
C ILE A 115 1.16 -14.43 9.71
N LEU A 116 1.11 -14.85 10.97
CA LEU A 116 1.00 -16.27 11.33
C LEU A 116 -0.25 -16.90 10.71
N GLY A 117 -1.39 -16.20 10.77
CA GLY A 117 -2.64 -16.69 10.19
C GLY A 117 -2.65 -16.71 8.66
N ASP A 118 -1.99 -15.74 8.01
CA ASP A 118 -1.98 -15.62 6.55
C ASP A 118 -0.96 -16.58 5.89
N GLU A 119 0.22 -16.70 6.48
CA GLU A 119 1.35 -17.44 5.90
C GLU A 119 1.49 -18.85 6.47
N GLY A 120 0.83 -19.13 7.59
CA GLY A 120 0.98 -20.40 8.29
C GLY A 120 0.38 -21.59 7.55
N GLY A 121 1.01 -22.76 7.68
CA GLY A 121 0.44 -24.05 7.33
C GLY A 121 -0.42 -24.62 8.49
N PRO A 122 -0.92 -25.86 8.36
CA PRO A 122 -1.76 -26.48 9.38
C PRO A 122 -1.16 -26.47 10.80
N GLU A 123 0.16 -26.56 10.90
CA GLU A 123 0.90 -26.51 12.16
C GLU A 123 0.82 -25.12 12.82
N VAL A 124 0.91 -24.05 12.01
CA VAL A 124 0.84 -22.67 12.52
C VAL A 124 -0.59 -22.27 12.87
N VAL A 125 -1.59 -22.84 12.17
CA VAL A 125 -3.02 -22.65 12.51
C VAL A 125 -3.29 -23.07 13.94
N VAL A 126 -2.63 -24.13 14.44
CA VAL A 126 -2.73 -24.55 15.86
C VAL A 126 -2.16 -23.49 16.79
N GLU A 127 -1.02 -22.87 16.44
CA GLU A 127 -0.42 -21.78 17.21
C GLU A 127 -1.36 -20.56 17.28
N VAL A 128 -1.96 -20.19 16.13
CA VAL A 128 -2.86 -19.05 16.02
C VAL A 128 -4.08 -19.16 16.95
N ARG A 129 -4.61 -20.39 17.17
CA ARG A 129 -5.73 -20.61 18.11
C ARG A 129 -5.43 -20.18 19.55
N ALA A 130 -4.17 -20.15 19.98
CA ALA A 130 -3.82 -19.69 21.33
C ALA A 130 -4.19 -18.21 21.53
N PHE A 131 -4.12 -17.39 20.46
CA PHE A 131 -4.41 -15.97 20.52
C PHE A 131 -5.91 -15.63 20.59
N LEU A 132 -6.81 -16.60 20.37
CA LEU A 132 -8.26 -16.41 20.61
C LEU A 132 -8.57 -16.05 22.05
N LYS A 133 -7.69 -16.39 22.99
CA LYS A 133 -7.82 -16.09 24.43
C LYS A 133 -7.04 -14.84 24.85
N SER A 134 -6.43 -14.11 23.92
CA SER A 134 -5.68 -12.89 24.22
C SER A 134 -6.59 -11.82 24.85
N TYR A 135 -6.06 -11.05 25.79
CA TYR A 135 -6.72 -9.85 26.32
C TYR A 135 -6.82 -8.74 25.26
N ASP A 136 -5.91 -8.74 24.29
CA ASP A 136 -5.86 -7.76 23.22
C ASP A 136 -6.90 -8.09 22.13
N VAL A 137 -7.95 -7.27 22.02
CA VAL A 137 -9.00 -7.42 21.00
C VAL A 137 -8.42 -7.51 19.57
N PRO A 138 -7.43 -6.65 19.16
CA PRO A 138 -6.82 -6.77 17.85
C PRO A 138 -6.16 -8.11 17.57
N MET A 139 -5.49 -8.69 18.57
CA MET A 139 -4.86 -10.02 18.41
C MET A 139 -5.91 -11.12 18.25
N ARG A 140 -7.03 -11.06 19.02
CA ARG A 140 -8.13 -12.03 18.85
C ARG A 140 -8.73 -11.93 17.46
N MET A 141 -9.03 -10.72 16.98
CA MET A 141 -9.57 -10.50 15.62
C MET A 141 -8.61 -11.00 14.53
N ALA A 142 -7.29 -10.75 14.70
CA ALA A 142 -6.27 -11.24 13.76
C ALA A 142 -6.27 -12.78 13.72
N ALA A 143 -6.31 -13.43 14.89
CA ALA A 143 -6.36 -14.89 14.99
C ALA A 143 -7.63 -15.46 14.37
N SER A 144 -8.81 -14.92 14.73
CA SER A 144 -10.09 -15.38 14.17
C SER A 144 -10.14 -15.17 12.65
N SER A 145 -9.66 -14.03 12.14
CA SER A 145 -9.56 -13.78 10.69
C SER A 145 -8.68 -14.82 9.98
N GLY A 146 -7.50 -15.13 10.53
CA GLY A 146 -6.62 -16.16 9.99
C GLY A 146 -7.29 -17.54 9.96
N LEU A 147 -7.97 -17.92 11.04
CA LEU A 147 -8.68 -19.21 11.13
C LEU A 147 -9.84 -19.31 10.14
N VAL A 148 -10.62 -18.23 9.95
CA VAL A 148 -11.69 -18.18 8.94
C VAL A 148 -11.13 -18.35 7.54
N LYS A 149 -10.00 -17.70 7.20
CA LYS A 149 -9.32 -17.88 5.91
C LYS A 149 -8.88 -19.34 5.67
N HIS A 150 -8.62 -20.08 6.72
CA HIS A 150 -8.31 -21.52 6.67
C HIS A 150 -9.54 -22.43 6.74
N GLY A 151 -10.76 -21.89 6.54
CA GLY A 151 -12.00 -22.65 6.49
C GLY A 151 -12.65 -22.93 7.84
N GLU A 152 -12.17 -22.33 8.94
CA GLU A 152 -12.79 -22.47 10.25
C GLU A 152 -13.86 -21.39 10.49
N GLU A 153 -14.95 -21.44 9.70
CA GLU A 153 -16.03 -20.43 9.68
C GLU A 153 -16.67 -20.14 11.05
N LYS A 154 -16.61 -21.08 11.98
CA LYS A 154 -17.13 -20.89 13.35
C LYS A 154 -16.52 -19.68 14.08
N TYR A 155 -15.35 -19.19 13.66
CA TYR A 155 -14.69 -18.01 14.23
C TYR A 155 -15.05 -16.70 13.53
N LEU A 156 -15.94 -16.73 12.53
CA LEU A 156 -16.39 -15.51 11.87
C LEU A 156 -17.12 -14.57 12.83
N GLU A 157 -17.90 -15.13 13.77
CA GLU A 157 -18.63 -14.35 14.78
C GLU A 157 -17.67 -13.53 15.65
N ASP A 158 -16.48 -14.05 15.98
CA ASP A 158 -15.46 -13.32 16.75
C ASP A 158 -14.92 -12.08 16.00
N VAL A 159 -15.03 -12.04 14.66
CA VAL A 159 -14.67 -10.87 13.84
C VAL A 159 -15.87 -9.94 13.64
N LEU A 160 -17.10 -10.46 13.67
CA LEU A 160 -18.33 -9.69 13.52
C LEU A 160 -18.73 -8.97 14.82
N ASP A 161 -18.59 -9.60 15.98
CA ASP A 161 -18.96 -9.03 17.28
C ASP A 161 -18.36 -7.64 17.53
N PRO A 162 -17.05 -7.38 17.26
CA PRO A 162 -16.46 -6.06 17.41
C PRO A 162 -17.03 -4.95 16.51
N LEU A 163 -17.89 -5.24 15.54
CA LEU A 163 -18.60 -4.22 14.77
C LEU A 163 -19.51 -3.33 15.64
N THR A 164 -19.92 -3.82 16.79
CA THR A 164 -20.74 -3.09 17.78
C THR A 164 -19.93 -2.55 18.96
N HIS A 165 -18.59 -2.70 18.93
CA HIS A 165 -17.73 -2.29 20.03
C HIS A 165 -17.83 -0.77 20.32
N PRO A 166 -17.86 -0.34 21.60
CA PRO A 166 -17.99 1.08 21.97
C PRO A 166 -16.82 1.94 21.45
N ILE A 167 -15.62 1.37 21.33
CA ILE A 167 -14.44 2.07 20.81
C ILE A 167 -14.45 2.01 19.28
N PRO A 168 -14.55 3.17 18.56
CA PRO A 168 -14.65 3.22 17.10
C PRO A 168 -13.54 2.47 16.37
N ASP A 169 -12.29 2.60 16.83
CA ASP A 169 -11.13 1.96 16.19
C ASP A 169 -11.29 0.41 16.14
N ARG A 170 -11.98 -0.19 17.12
CA ARG A 170 -12.23 -1.63 17.12
C ARG A 170 -13.24 -2.03 16.04
N ARG A 171 -14.27 -1.20 15.83
CA ARG A 171 -15.25 -1.38 14.75
C ARG A 171 -14.56 -1.32 13.39
N TYR A 172 -13.71 -0.30 13.18
CA TYR A 172 -13.00 -0.12 11.91
C TYR A 172 -11.99 -1.24 11.65
N GLN A 173 -11.33 -1.75 12.69
CA GLN A 173 -10.46 -2.92 12.59
C GLN A 173 -11.23 -4.18 12.18
N ALA A 174 -12.38 -4.43 12.79
CA ALA A 174 -13.24 -5.55 12.44
C ALA A 174 -13.64 -5.49 10.96
N ILE A 175 -14.07 -4.32 10.47
CA ILE A 175 -14.35 -4.11 9.05
C ILE A 175 -13.10 -4.43 8.19
N GLY A 176 -11.92 -3.98 8.62
CA GLY A 176 -10.67 -4.27 7.91
C GLY A 176 -10.38 -5.77 7.81
N TYR A 177 -10.56 -6.52 8.90
CA TYR A 177 -10.38 -7.98 8.89
C TYR A 177 -11.44 -8.70 8.05
N LEU A 178 -12.71 -8.29 8.11
CA LEU A 178 -13.75 -8.80 7.21
C LEU A 178 -13.39 -8.57 5.74
N GLY A 179 -12.87 -7.37 5.41
CA GLY A 179 -12.38 -7.08 4.07
C GLY A 179 -11.21 -7.97 3.63
N LYS A 180 -10.29 -8.32 4.54
CA LYS A 180 -9.17 -9.24 4.28
C LYS A 180 -9.61 -10.70 4.11
N ILE A 181 -10.60 -11.15 4.88
CA ILE A 181 -11.26 -12.45 4.65
C ILE A 181 -11.87 -12.45 3.25
N GLY A 182 -12.74 -11.51 2.95
CA GLY A 182 -13.23 -11.20 1.61
C GLY A 182 -13.93 -12.33 0.86
N THR A 183 -14.40 -13.37 1.57
CA THR A 183 -15.18 -14.47 0.98
C THR A 183 -16.61 -14.03 0.70
N GLN A 184 -17.34 -14.81 -0.10
CA GLN A 184 -18.74 -14.49 -0.46
C GLN A 184 -19.65 -14.43 0.76
N GLU A 185 -19.36 -15.18 1.81
CA GLU A 185 -20.11 -15.20 3.07
C GLU A 185 -19.97 -13.90 3.85
N VAL A 186 -18.80 -13.23 3.71
CA VAL A 186 -18.48 -11.99 4.45
C VAL A 186 -19.03 -10.74 3.75
N LEU A 187 -19.09 -10.72 2.43
CA LEU A 187 -19.50 -9.55 1.66
C LEU A 187 -20.90 -9.01 2.06
N PRO A 188 -21.95 -9.85 2.32
CA PRO A 188 -23.24 -9.36 2.79
C PRO A 188 -23.18 -8.63 4.13
N HIS A 189 -22.27 -9.03 5.06
CA HIS A 189 -22.10 -8.33 6.34
C HIS A 189 -21.51 -6.94 6.14
N LEU A 190 -20.54 -6.79 5.22
CA LEU A 190 -19.99 -5.49 4.85
C LEU A 190 -21.01 -4.61 4.13
N ALA A 191 -21.81 -5.20 3.22
CA ALA A 191 -22.84 -4.46 2.48
C ALA A 191 -23.96 -3.91 3.38
N LYS A 192 -24.31 -4.60 4.47
CA LYS A 192 -25.28 -4.09 5.48
C LYS A 192 -24.79 -2.78 6.12
N LEU A 193 -23.49 -2.55 6.22
CA LEU A 193 -22.93 -1.33 6.80
C LEU A 193 -23.06 -0.11 5.88
N PHE A 194 -23.43 -0.29 4.61
CA PHE A 194 -23.68 0.82 3.67
C PHE A 194 -24.84 1.72 4.10
N ASP A 195 -25.74 1.19 4.94
CA ASP A 195 -26.87 1.92 5.53
C ASP A 195 -26.60 2.46 6.93
N HIS A 196 -25.36 2.27 7.45
CA HIS A 196 -25.02 2.71 8.79
C HIS A 196 -25.12 4.23 8.94
N ALA A 197 -25.55 4.68 10.14
CA ALA A 197 -25.73 6.11 10.43
C ALA A 197 -24.39 6.87 10.50
N GLU A 198 -23.32 6.22 10.97
CA GLU A 198 -21.98 6.80 11.06
C GLU A 198 -21.29 6.73 9.67
N PRO A 199 -20.92 7.88 9.06
CA PRO A 199 -20.27 7.89 7.75
C PRO A 199 -18.95 7.12 7.70
N GLU A 200 -18.22 7.06 8.82
CA GLU A 200 -16.97 6.31 8.96
C GLU A 200 -17.18 4.81 8.79
N MET A 201 -18.25 4.25 9.36
CA MET A 201 -18.59 2.83 9.18
C MET A 201 -18.88 2.53 7.71
N VAL A 202 -19.62 3.42 7.03
CA VAL A 202 -19.89 3.33 5.60
C VAL A 202 -18.60 3.42 4.81
N PHE A 203 -17.75 4.39 5.12
CA PHE A 203 -16.45 4.59 4.45
C PHE A 203 -15.56 3.34 4.54
N TYR A 204 -15.35 2.81 5.76
CA TYR A 204 -14.50 1.64 5.96
C TYR A 204 -15.08 0.38 5.31
N SER A 205 -16.40 0.19 5.34
CA SER A 205 -17.04 -0.96 4.68
C SER A 205 -16.91 -0.90 3.16
N LEU A 206 -17.06 0.29 2.55
CA LEU A 206 -16.82 0.50 1.12
C LEU A 206 -15.35 0.22 0.75
N LYS A 207 -14.40 0.65 1.59
CA LYS A 207 -12.97 0.34 1.40
C LYS A 207 -12.70 -1.17 1.52
N ALA A 208 -13.40 -1.87 2.40
CA ALA A 208 -13.24 -3.31 2.60
C ALA A 208 -13.74 -4.15 1.41
N VAL A 209 -14.75 -3.65 0.68
CA VAL A 209 -15.28 -4.33 -0.52
C VAL A 209 -14.64 -3.85 -1.83
N GLU A 210 -13.70 -2.89 -1.80
CA GLU A 210 -13.02 -2.39 -3.00
C GLU A 210 -12.40 -3.56 -3.80
N GLY A 211 -12.72 -3.63 -5.10
CA GLY A 211 -12.29 -4.72 -5.98
C GLY A 211 -13.06 -6.04 -5.83
N LYS A 212 -14.01 -6.12 -4.89
CA LYS A 212 -14.83 -7.31 -4.62
C LYS A 212 -16.34 -7.02 -4.76
N THR A 213 -16.72 -5.83 -5.21
CA THR A 213 -18.11 -5.43 -5.40
C THR A 213 -18.79 -6.24 -6.50
N THR A 214 -20.05 -6.57 -6.26
CA THR A 214 -20.91 -7.28 -7.21
C THR A 214 -21.95 -6.34 -7.82
N ALA A 215 -22.54 -6.75 -8.95
CA ALA A 215 -23.61 -5.97 -9.62
C ALA A 215 -24.80 -5.70 -8.69
N GLU A 216 -25.08 -6.59 -7.74
CA GLU A 216 -26.14 -6.45 -6.75
C GLU A 216 -25.93 -5.26 -5.80
N MET A 217 -24.68 -4.86 -5.57
CA MET A 217 -24.35 -3.69 -4.75
C MET A 217 -24.50 -2.36 -5.50
N LEU A 218 -24.56 -2.40 -6.85
CA LEU A 218 -24.53 -1.19 -7.69
C LEU A 218 -25.69 -0.21 -7.40
N PRO A 219 -26.95 -0.62 -7.20
CA PRO A 219 -28.00 0.31 -6.85
C PRO A 219 -27.69 1.12 -5.59
N LYS A 220 -27.12 0.47 -4.57
CA LYS A 220 -26.75 1.14 -3.33
C LYS A 220 -25.52 2.05 -3.50
N LEU A 221 -24.53 1.65 -4.27
CA LEU A 221 -23.38 2.48 -4.59
C LEU A 221 -23.78 3.75 -5.33
N ARG A 222 -24.78 3.69 -6.22
CA ARG A 222 -25.40 4.85 -6.92
C ARG A 222 -26.03 5.87 -5.96
N GLU A 223 -26.57 5.41 -4.83
CA GLU A 223 -27.05 6.30 -3.78
C GLU A 223 -25.89 6.94 -3.02
N LEU A 224 -24.88 6.14 -2.68
CA LEU A 224 -23.75 6.57 -1.85
C LEU A 224 -22.85 7.61 -2.53
N ILE A 225 -22.67 7.54 -3.86
CA ILE A 225 -21.93 8.57 -4.61
C ILE A 225 -22.63 9.94 -4.62
N LYS A 226 -23.88 10.03 -4.17
CA LYS A 226 -24.67 11.28 -4.09
C LYS A 226 -24.74 11.84 -2.67
N ARG A 227 -24.15 11.15 -1.66
CA ARG A 227 -24.18 11.60 -0.26
C ARG A 227 -23.39 12.90 -0.08
N ASP A 228 -23.79 13.73 0.88
CA ASP A 228 -23.10 14.98 1.20
C ASP A 228 -21.67 14.77 1.73
N ASN A 229 -21.44 13.66 2.43
CA ASN A 229 -20.13 13.30 2.96
C ASN A 229 -19.16 12.90 1.85
N ALA A 230 -18.11 13.70 1.64
CA ALA A 230 -17.14 13.48 0.57
C ALA A 230 -16.36 12.15 0.73
N SER A 231 -16.07 11.73 1.99
CA SER A 231 -15.36 10.46 2.22
C SER A 231 -16.20 9.26 1.77
N VAL A 232 -17.52 9.32 1.97
CA VAL A 232 -18.44 8.27 1.49
C VAL A 232 -18.48 8.26 -0.04
N ARG A 233 -18.62 9.44 -0.69
CA ARG A 233 -18.60 9.52 -2.17
C ARG A 233 -17.28 8.98 -2.73
N TYR A 234 -16.15 9.36 -2.14
CA TYR A 234 -14.83 8.88 -2.50
C TYR A 234 -14.73 7.34 -2.45
N ALA A 235 -15.12 6.75 -1.33
CA ALA A 235 -15.02 5.30 -1.14
C ALA A 235 -16.02 4.54 -2.04
N ALA A 236 -17.22 5.08 -2.25
CA ALA A 236 -18.20 4.49 -3.15
C ALA A 236 -17.73 4.51 -4.61
N ALA A 237 -17.12 5.61 -5.07
CA ALA A 237 -16.54 5.70 -6.41
C ALA A 237 -15.42 4.66 -6.62
N LEU A 238 -14.52 4.47 -5.63
CA LEU A 238 -13.50 3.43 -5.71
C LEU A 238 -14.09 2.01 -5.73
N ALA A 239 -15.11 1.76 -4.89
CA ALA A 239 -15.79 0.48 -4.83
C ALA A 239 -16.47 0.13 -6.17
N MET A 240 -16.92 1.12 -6.94
CA MET A 240 -17.49 0.92 -8.28
C MET A 240 -16.45 0.54 -9.35
N GLY A 241 -15.14 0.71 -9.08
CA GLY A 241 -14.06 0.61 -10.06
C GLY A 241 -13.84 -0.75 -10.73
N ASN A 242 -14.50 -1.82 -10.28
CA ASN A 242 -14.52 -3.13 -10.95
C ASN A 242 -15.85 -3.44 -11.69
N LEU A 243 -16.81 -2.50 -11.68
CA LEU A 243 -18.15 -2.67 -12.30
C LEU A 243 -18.24 -1.77 -13.54
N ARG A 244 -18.08 -2.34 -14.74
CA ARG A 244 -18.12 -1.57 -16.01
C ARG A 244 -19.43 -0.81 -16.21
N GLU A 245 -20.55 -1.34 -15.71
CA GLU A 245 -21.87 -0.72 -15.77
C GLU A 245 -21.95 0.58 -14.96
N ALA A 246 -20.98 0.83 -14.08
CA ALA A 246 -20.89 2.05 -13.28
C ALA A 246 -20.18 3.21 -13.98
N GLU A 247 -19.58 3.01 -15.16
CA GLU A 247 -18.84 4.06 -15.88
C GLU A 247 -19.68 5.36 -16.07
N PRO A 248 -20.95 5.32 -16.49
CA PRO A 248 -21.76 6.53 -16.65
C PRO A 248 -22.03 7.26 -15.33
N ASP A 249 -22.04 6.54 -14.20
CA ASP A 249 -22.27 7.10 -12.87
C ASP A 249 -21.01 7.80 -12.33
N LEU A 250 -19.82 7.35 -12.75
CA LEU A 250 -18.52 7.88 -12.30
C LEU A 250 -18.07 9.13 -13.06
N ILE A 251 -18.41 9.26 -14.35
CA ILE A 251 -17.98 10.43 -15.16
C ILE A 251 -18.37 11.78 -14.53
N PRO A 252 -19.60 11.98 -14.02
CA PRO A 252 -19.96 13.24 -13.37
C PRO A 252 -19.11 13.57 -12.14
N LEU A 253 -18.60 12.57 -11.42
CA LEU A 253 -17.77 12.78 -10.23
C LEU A 253 -16.39 13.34 -10.54
N CYS A 254 -15.94 13.31 -11.79
CA CYS A 254 -14.71 13.99 -12.22
C CYS A 254 -14.79 15.52 -12.11
N ALA A 255 -16.00 16.05 -11.96
CA ALA A 255 -16.27 17.45 -11.69
C ALA A 255 -16.75 17.70 -10.24
N ASP A 256 -16.62 16.71 -9.33
CA ASP A 256 -16.99 16.89 -7.91
C ASP A 256 -16.24 18.06 -7.27
N LYS A 257 -16.88 18.74 -6.32
CA LYS A 257 -16.26 19.85 -5.56
C LYS A 257 -15.07 19.43 -4.71
N ASP A 258 -14.98 18.13 -4.35
CA ASP A 258 -13.91 17.56 -3.53
C ASP A 258 -12.85 16.88 -4.41
N GLY A 259 -11.58 17.29 -4.25
CA GLY A 259 -10.47 16.78 -5.05
C GLY A 259 -10.23 15.28 -4.88
N MET A 260 -10.49 14.72 -3.69
CA MET A 260 -10.32 13.29 -3.44
C MET A 260 -11.44 12.48 -4.13
N VAL A 261 -12.66 13.00 -4.21
CA VAL A 261 -13.76 12.38 -4.97
C VAL A 261 -13.45 12.40 -6.47
N LYS A 262 -12.98 13.53 -7.03
CA LYS A 262 -12.48 13.57 -8.41
C LYS A 262 -11.42 12.50 -8.67
N LEU A 263 -10.43 12.40 -7.76
CA LEU A 263 -9.33 11.43 -7.88
C LEU A 263 -9.85 9.98 -7.89
N SER A 264 -10.80 9.65 -7.00
CA SER A 264 -11.36 8.31 -6.92
C SER A 264 -12.13 7.92 -8.18
N ALA A 265 -12.91 8.85 -8.74
CA ALA A 265 -13.62 8.64 -9.99
C ALA A 265 -12.67 8.41 -11.17
N ALA A 266 -11.64 9.27 -11.33
CA ALA A 266 -10.64 9.13 -12.37
C ALA A 266 -9.85 7.80 -12.26
N LEU A 267 -9.49 7.38 -11.03
CA LEU A 267 -8.83 6.10 -10.79
C LEU A 267 -9.74 4.91 -11.11
N ALA A 268 -10.99 4.95 -10.67
CA ALA A 268 -11.97 3.91 -10.93
C ALA A 268 -12.22 3.73 -12.44
N LEU A 269 -12.41 4.84 -13.17
CA LEU A 269 -12.53 4.84 -14.64
C LEU A 269 -11.28 4.27 -15.32
N ASN A 270 -10.08 4.67 -14.86
CA ASN A 270 -8.83 4.13 -15.42
C ASN A 270 -8.70 2.61 -15.18
N ARG A 271 -9.09 2.11 -14.02
CA ARG A 271 -9.12 0.65 -13.72
C ARG A 271 -10.07 -0.11 -14.64
N MET A 272 -11.17 0.51 -15.07
CA MET A 272 -12.09 -0.06 -16.08
C MET A 272 -11.53 0.00 -17.51
N GLY A 273 -10.41 0.69 -17.72
CA GLY A 273 -9.83 0.93 -19.04
C GLY A 273 -10.45 2.11 -19.79
N SER A 274 -11.24 2.96 -19.11
CA SER A 274 -11.80 4.19 -19.67
C SER A 274 -10.73 5.28 -19.73
N SER A 275 -10.70 6.02 -20.83
CA SER A 275 -9.87 7.23 -20.98
C SER A 275 -10.55 8.50 -20.45
N SER A 276 -11.79 8.38 -19.97
CA SER A 276 -12.51 9.49 -19.39
C SER A 276 -11.79 10.07 -18.18
N CYS A 277 -11.82 11.39 -18.02
CA CYS A 277 -11.30 12.08 -16.83
C CYS A 277 -9.78 12.02 -16.60
N GLN A 278 -8.98 11.62 -17.57
CA GLN A 278 -7.50 11.56 -17.38
C GLN A 278 -6.89 12.93 -17.04
N ILE A 279 -7.48 14.02 -17.51
CA ILE A 279 -7.04 15.39 -17.18
C ILE A 279 -7.09 15.71 -15.68
N VAL A 280 -7.95 15.04 -14.93
CA VAL A 280 -8.08 15.20 -13.47
C VAL A 280 -6.76 14.93 -12.74
N PHE A 281 -5.96 13.97 -13.20
CA PHE A 281 -4.66 13.68 -12.55
C PHE A 281 -3.73 14.88 -12.59
N GLU A 282 -3.64 15.58 -13.73
CA GLU A 282 -2.81 16.80 -13.84
C GLU A 282 -3.38 17.96 -13.02
N GLU A 283 -4.70 18.15 -13.04
CA GLU A 283 -5.38 19.17 -12.23
C GLU A 283 -5.07 18.96 -10.74
N LEU A 284 -5.18 17.72 -10.24
CA LEU A 284 -4.97 17.40 -8.85
C LEU A 284 -3.50 17.44 -8.41
N LEU A 285 -2.54 17.26 -9.30
CA LEU A 285 -1.13 17.49 -9.01
C LEU A 285 -0.80 18.98 -8.82
N LYS A 286 -1.68 19.89 -9.25
CA LYS A 286 -1.56 21.35 -9.06
C LYS A 286 -2.46 21.86 -7.92
N HIS A 287 -3.15 20.97 -7.21
CA HIS A 287 -4.07 21.34 -6.14
C HIS A 287 -3.34 22.08 -4.99
N PRO A 288 -3.94 23.11 -4.35
CA PRO A 288 -3.30 23.84 -3.27
C PRO A 288 -2.96 22.96 -2.07
N ASP A 289 -3.80 21.99 -1.74
CA ASP A 289 -3.55 21.03 -0.66
C ASP A 289 -2.54 19.95 -1.10
N PHE A 290 -1.40 19.87 -0.40
CA PHE A 290 -0.37 18.85 -0.66
C PHE A 290 -0.85 17.42 -0.42
N GLY A 291 -1.85 17.21 0.44
CA GLY A 291 -2.46 15.89 0.68
C GLY A 291 -3.12 15.36 -0.59
N VAL A 292 -3.87 16.22 -1.30
CA VAL A 292 -4.49 15.90 -2.59
C VAL A 292 -3.41 15.66 -3.65
N ARG A 293 -2.38 16.52 -3.75
CA ARG A 293 -1.26 16.33 -4.67
C ARG A 293 -0.53 15.01 -4.40
N SER A 294 -0.28 14.69 -3.13
CA SER A 294 0.37 13.43 -2.73
C SER A 294 -0.48 12.20 -3.06
N ALA A 295 -1.80 12.29 -2.89
CA ALA A 295 -2.72 11.23 -3.27
C ALA A 295 -2.74 11.03 -4.78
N ALA A 296 -2.80 12.11 -5.56
CA ALA A 296 -2.73 12.06 -7.02
C ALA A 296 -1.42 11.43 -7.52
N ALA A 297 -0.27 11.86 -6.96
CA ALA A 297 1.03 11.29 -7.28
C ALA A 297 1.10 9.79 -6.99
N ARG A 298 0.54 9.34 -5.86
CA ARG A 298 0.53 7.92 -5.46
C ARG A 298 -0.25 7.05 -6.43
N VAL A 299 -1.45 7.47 -6.82
CA VAL A 299 -2.31 6.64 -7.68
C VAL A 299 -1.81 6.56 -9.12
N LEU A 300 -1.02 7.53 -9.59
CA LEU A 300 -0.40 7.48 -10.92
C LEU A 300 0.44 6.21 -11.12
N GLY A 301 1.04 5.64 -10.06
CA GLY A 301 1.77 4.39 -10.15
C GLY A 301 0.90 3.19 -10.59
N GLU A 302 -0.40 3.24 -10.31
CA GLU A 302 -1.38 2.19 -10.64
C GLU A 302 -2.06 2.41 -12.01
N THR A 303 -1.95 3.62 -12.58
CA THR A 303 -2.67 3.98 -13.80
C THR A 303 -1.94 3.53 -15.07
N LYS A 304 -2.71 3.44 -16.16
CA LYS A 304 -2.21 3.12 -17.51
C LYS A 304 -2.52 4.27 -18.48
N ILE A 305 -2.17 5.51 -18.07
CA ILE A 305 -2.34 6.70 -18.93
C ILE A 305 -1.04 7.03 -19.65
N ASP A 306 -1.14 7.54 -20.90
CA ASP A 306 0.03 7.83 -21.74
C ASP A 306 0.95 8.87 -21.11
N ASP A 307 0.38 9.91 -20.50
CA ASP A 307 1.10 11.02 -19.86
C ASP A 307 1.70 10.68 -18.48
N ARG A 308 1.57 9.44 -18.00
CA ARG A 308 1.97 9.04 -16.64
C ARG A 308 3.39 9.46 -16.27
N VAL A 309 4.35 9.23 -17.15
CA VAL A 309 5.77 9.57 -16.92
C VAL A 309 5.95 11.08 -16.74
N ARG A 310 5.31 11.88 -17.57
CA ARG A 310 5.36 13.36 -17.48
C ARG A 310 4.77 13.83 -16.14
N LEU A 311 3.62 13.30 -15.77
CA LEU A 311 2.94 13.65 -14.52
C LEU A 311 3.73 13.23 -13.28
N LEU A 312 4.36 12.05 -13.30
CA LEU A 312 5.24 11.60 -12.21
C LEU A 312 6.48 12.48 -12.10
N LYS A 313 7.11 12.89 -13.20
CA LYS A 313 8.22 13.85 -13.17
C LYS A 313 7.79 15.19 -12.55
N MET A 314 6.62 15.71 -12.89
CA MET A 314 6.08 16.91 -12.26
C MET A 314 5.90 16.74 -10.74
N ALA A 315 5.37 15.61 -10.29
CA ALA A 315 5.20 15.31 -8.87
C ALA A 315 6.54 15.13 -8.11
N LEU A 316 7.59 14.66 -8.79
CA LEU A 316 8.95 14.56 -8.22
C LEU A 316 9.61 15.93 -8.01
N GLU A 317 9.16 16.96 -8.70
CA GLU A 317 9.65 18.34 -8.56
C GLU A 317 8.80 19.17 -7.57
N ASP A 318 7.78 18.57 -6.94
CA ASP A 318 6.93 19.25 -5.96
C ASP A 318 7.76 19.77 -4.77
N ASN A 319 7.42 20.97 -4.29
CA ASN A 319 8.09 21.59 -3.16
C ASN A 319 7.84 20.83 -1.84
N HIS A 320 6.75 20.06 -1.73
CA HIS A 320 6.41 19.34 -0.52
C HIS A 320 6.97 17.90 -0.53
N SER A 321 7.73 17.55 0.50
CA SER A 321 8.43 16.25 0.62
C SER A 321 7.51 15.03 0.54
N ARG A 322 6.28 15.11 1.07
CA ARG A 322 5.31 14.00 0.98
C ARG A 322 4.87 13.72 -0.45
N VAL A 323 4.75 14.75 -1.28
CA VAL A 323 4.40 14.58 -2.70
C VAL A 323 5.54 13.88 -3.44
N ARG A 324 6.80 14.34 -3.25
CA ARG A 324 7.97 13.67 -3.84
C ARG A 324 8.13 12.23 -3.37
N THR A 325 7.88 11.97 -2.07
CA THR A 325 7.90 10.59 -1.52
C THR A 325 6.82 9.70 -2.14
N ALA A 326 5.62 10.22 -2.37
CA ALA A 326 4.56 9.48 -3.05
C ALA A 326 4.94 9.21 -4.52
N ALA A 327 5.51 10.21 -5.20
CA ALA A 327 5.91 10.12 -6.60
C ALA A 327 7.03 9.09 -6.83
N VAL A 328 8.09 9.05 -6.00
CA VAL A 328 9.16 8.05 -6.15
C VAL A 328 8.66 6.62 -5.98
N ARG A 329 7.71 6.40 -5.05
CA ARG A 329 7.08 5.10 -4.89
C ARG A 329 6.20 4.74 -6.09
N ALA A 330 5.46 5.72 -6.62
CA ALA A 330 4.65 5.54 -7.82
C ALA A 330 5.50 5.23 -9.07
N VAL A 331 6.69 5.82 -9.20
CA VAL A 331 7.68 5.47 -10.25
C VAL A 331 8.12 4.01 -10.11
N GLY A 332 8.37 3.55 -8.89
CA GLY A 332 8.68 2.13 -8.63
C GLY A 332 7.53 1.19 -9.01
N MET A 333 6.30 1.55 -8.65
CA MET A 333 5.09 0.77 -9.03
C MET A 333 4.84 0.77 -10.54
N MET A 334 5.13 1.88 -11.21
CA MET A 334 5.07 1.97 -12.66
C MET A 334 6.00 0.95 -13.33
N GLY A 335 7.21 0.79 -12.79
CA GLY A 335 8.22 -0.11 -13.33
C GLY A 335 8.64 0.23 -14.75
N GLY A 336 9.27 -0.76 -15.41
CA GLY A 336 9.66 -0.67 -16.80
C GLY A 336 10.89 0.19 -17.07
N PRO A 337 11.31 0.30 -18.36
CA PRO A 337 12.55 0.97 -18.75
C PRO A 337 12.55 2.48 -18.45
N GLU A 338 11.38 3.10 -18.46
CA GLU A 338 11.22 4.54 -18.20
C GLU A 338 11.42 4.91 -16.72
N ALA A 339 11.14 3.98 -15.79
CA ALA A 339 11.34 4.18 -14.37
C ALA A 339 12.83 4.22 -13.99
N PHE A 340 13.64 3.40 -14.66
CA PHE A 340 15.05 3.21 -14.31
C PHE A 340 15.86 4.52 -14.28
N PRO A 341 15.94 5.34 -15.37
CA PRO A 341 16.71 6.58 -15.36
C PRO A 341 16.18 7.59 -14.33
N ILE A 342 14.87 7.62 -14.09
CA ILE A 342 14.26 8.49 -13.08
C ILE A 342 14.75 8.09 -11.70
N LEU A 343 14.70 6.81 -11.36
CA LEU A 343 15.11 6.31 -10.06
C LEU A 343 16.61 6.45 -9.81
N VAL A 344 17.46 6.27 -10.86
CA VAL A 344 18.91 6.51 -10.75
C VAL A 344 19.19 7.97 -10.37
N LYS A 345 18.52 8.93 -11.00
CA LYS A 345 18.65 10.36 -10.63
C LYS A 345 18.25 10.62 -9.18
N LEU A 346 17.22 9.94 -8.68
CA LEU A 346 16.68 10.11 -7.34
C LEU A 346 17.56 9.49 -6.23
N LEU A 347 18.59 8.72 -6.56
CA LEU A 347 19.60 8.30 -5.59
C LEU A 347 20.40 9.48 -4.99
N GLU A 348 20.37 10.64 -5.67
CA GLU A 348 21.03 11.89 -5.25
C GLU A 348 20.03 12.92 -4.68
N ASP A 349 18.73 12.56 -4.50
CA ASP A 349 17.74 13.49 -3.93
C ASP A 349 18.18 14.01 -2.54
N SER A 350 17.84 15.25 -2.24
CA SER A 350 18.17 15.89 -0.96
C SER A 350 17.59 15.16 0.26
N LEU A 351 16.44 14.46 0.07
CA LEU A 351 15.74 13.75 1.13
C LEU A 351 16.16 12.28 1.22
N GLU A 352 16.62 11.84 2.39
CA GLU A 352 17.01 10.44 2.61
C GLU A 352 15.86 9.46 2.35
N VAL A 353 14.63 9.85 2.66
CA VAL A 353 13.44 9.02 2.41
C VAL A 353 13.24 8.78 0.91
N VAL A 354 13.42 9.81 0.08
CA VAL A 354 13.31 9.67 -1.40
C VAL A 354 14.43 8.79 -1.91
N ARG A 355 15.68 9.01 -1.45
CA ARG A 355 16.82 8.14 -1.82
C ARG A 355 16.58 6.67 -1.44
N ALA A 356 16.04 6.42 -0.25
CA ALA A 356 15.75 5.06 0.22
C ALA A 356 14.72 4.35 -0.67
N TYR A 357 13.61 5.03 -1.03
CA TYR A 357 12.62 4.44 -1.95
C TYR A 357 13.15 4.28 -3.36
N ALA A 358 13.95 5.23 -3.87
CA ALA A 358 14.59 5.09 -5.17
C ALA A 358 15.52 3.88 -5.21
N ALA A 359 16.32 3.68 -4.14
CA ALA A 359 17.22 2.55 -4.00
C ALA A 359 16.46 1.21 -3.94
N GLY A 360 15.41 1.09 -3.11
CA GLY A 360 14.58 -0.11 -3.02
C GLY A 360 13.92 -0.46 -4.36
N ASN A 361 13.37 0.53 -5.05
CA ASN A 361 12.75 0.34 -6.36
C ASN A 361 13.76 -0.07 -7.44
N LEU A 362 14.98 0.49 -7.42
CA LEU A 362 16.05 0.07 -8.33
C LEU A 362 16.48 -1.37 -8.10
N ILE A 363 16.65 -1.76 -6.83
CA ILE A 363 16.96 -3.16 -6.49
C ILE A 363 15.86 -4.08 -7.04
N HIS A 364 14.58 -3.68 -6.87
CA HIS A 364 13.46 -4.45 -7.43
C HIS A 364 13.53 -4.59 -8.95
N LEU A 365 13.84 -3.50 -9.67
CA LEU A 365 13.92 -3.52 -11.14
C LEU A 365 15.14 -4.27 -11.69
N LEU A 366 16.18 -4.46 -10.87
CA LEU A 366 17.45 -5.11 -11.25
C LEU A 366 17.51 -6.60 -10.82
N ARG A 367 16.41 -7.16 -10.39
CA ARG A 367 16.26 -8.60 -10.03
C ARG A 367 16.22 -9.52 -11.27
#